data_ba73b65f5f65daf02efc6667bcd34c88
#
_entry.id   ba73b65f5f65daf02efc6667bcd34c88
#
_cell.length_a   1.000
_cell.length_b   1.000
_cell.length_c   1.000
_cell.angle_alpha   90.00
_cell.angle_beta   90.00
_cell.angle_gamma   90.00
#
_symmetry.space_group_name_H-M   'P 1'
#
loop_
_entity.id
_entity.type
_entity.pdbx_description
1 polymer ?
#
loop_
_entity_poly.entity_id
_entity_poly.type
_entity_poly.pdbx_seq_one_letter_code
_entity_poly.pdbx_strand_id
1 'polypeptide(L)'
;MRLNRLFRKEFFITLFIKQNKWHRYSVLGHTLMLVYHAIKAKQYKMITAGFLHDIGKPILAYQGEKDRLTGQYSFTNHEEVSYQLIKKIPFVSEYTKKLVRYHFLIRGMEISKRKGYEGKYRRMRRIYDGLDEKFVKDLKIFIEFDDRAKV
;
A
#
# COMPACT_ATOMS: atom_id res chain seq x y z
N MET A 1 17.39 -0.86 6.15
CA MET A 1 16.35 -0.85 7.19
C MET A 1 16.34 -2.20 7.88
N ARG A 2 16.46 -2.26 9.21
CA ARG A 2 16.63 -3.54 9.93
C ARG A 2 15.28 -4.18 10.22
N LEU A 3 15.13 -5.48 9.92
CA LEU A 3 13.93 -6.30 10.18
C LEU A 3 13.46 -6.26 11.66
N ASN A 4 14.36 -5.98 12.59
CA ASN A 4 14.03 -5.86 14.02
C ASN A 4 13.03 -4.74 14.36
N ARG A 5 12.80 -3.77 13.44
CA ARG A 5 11.74 -2.77 13.61
C ARG A 5 10.32 -3.33 13.38
N LEU A 6 10.19 -4.45 12.65
CA LEU A 6 8.91 -5.11 12.41
C LEU A 6 8.34 -5.80 13.67
N PHE A 7 9.21 -6.10 14.66
CA PHE A 7 8.83 -6.82 15.87
C PHE A 7 8.76 -5.93 17.11
N ARG A 8 8.75 -4.61 16.94
CA ARG A 8 8.56 -3.68 18.06
C ARG A 8 7.10 -3.67 18.53
N LYS A 9 6.90 -3.47 19.83
CA LYS A 9 5.56 -3.35 20.44
C LYS A 9 4.68 -2.33 19.71
N GLU A 10 5.26 -1.19 19.32
CA GLU A 10 4.59 -0.12 18.58
C GLU A 10 4.10 -0.60 17.21
N PHE A 11 4.82 -1.49 16.54
CA PHE A 11 4.39 -2.10 15.28
C PHE A 11 3.07 -2.85 15.46
N PHE A 12 2.98 -3.74 16.46
CA PHE A 12 1.77 -4.51 16.72
C PHE A 12 0.59 -3.63 17.13
N ILE A 13 0.84 -2.62 17.97
CA ILE A 13 -0.20 -1.65 18.34
C ILE A 13 -0.73 -0.92 17.11
N THR A 14 0.16 -0.46 16.22
CA THR A 14 -0.23 0.30 15.01
C THR A 14 -1.08 -0.53 14.05
N LEU A 15 -0.91 -1.88 14.00
CA LEU A 15 -1.74 -2.76 13.18
C LEU A 15 -3.24 -2.68 13.53
N PHE A 16 -3.58 -2.36 14.77
CA PHE A 16 -4.95 -2.27 15.26
C PHE A 16 -5.53 -0.85 15.26
N ILE A 17 -4.71 0.16 14.96
CA ILE A 17 -5.15 1.56 14.95
C ILE A 17 -5.91 1.85 13.65
N LYS A 18 -7.02 2.60 13.75
CA LYS A 18 -7.75 3.14 12.60
C LYS A 18 -6.87 4.16 11.87
N GLN A 19 -6.72 4.00 10.56
CA GLN A 19 -5.76 4.76 9.77
C GLN A 19 -6.14 6.24 9.60
N ASN A 20 -7.28 6.50 8.95
CA ASN A 20 -7.80 7.85 8.67
C ASN A 20 -9.29 7.77 8.30
N LYS A 21 -9.90 8.93 8.01
CA LYS A 21 -11.34 9.02 7.68
C LYS A 21 -11.80 8.21 6.47
N TRP A 22 -10.87 7.82 5.60
CA TRP A 22 -11.15 7.05 4.38
C TRP A 22 -11.12 5.53 4.59
N HIS A 23 -10.67 5.07 5.76
CA HIS A 23 -10.55 3.67 6.10
C HIS A 23 -11.46 3.33 7.27
N ARG A 24 -12.44 2.47 7.03
CA ARG A 24 -13.30 1.93 8.08
C ARG A 24 -12.52 1.04 9.05
N TYR A 25 -11.54 0.31 8.53
CA TYR A 25 -10.77 -0.69 9.25
C TYR A 25 -9.39 -0.19 9.68
N SER A 26 -8.79 -0.88 10.66
CA SER A 26 -7.37 -0.77 10.99
C SER A 26 -6.49 -1.22 9.80
N VAL A 27 -5.16 -1.04 9.90
CA VAL A 27 -4.23 -1.55 8.88
C VAL A 27 -4.42 -3.05 8.68
N LEU A 28 -4.53 -3.83 9.77
CA LEU A 28 -4.76 -5.27 9.70
C LEU A 28 -6.12 -5.61 9.09
N GLY A 29 -7.20 -4.96 9.54
CA GLY A 29 -8.54 -5.21 9.02
C GLY A 29 -8.64 -4.91 7.53
N HIS A 30 -8.07 -3.78 7.08
CA HIS A 30 -7.96 -3.42 5.67
C HIS A 30 -7.21 -4.49 4.86
N THR A 31 -6.05 -4.94 5.35
CA THR A 31 -5.27 -6.03 4.74
C THR A 31 -6.10 -7.30 4.56
N LEU A 32 -6.81 -7.73 5.61
CA LEU A 32 -7.66 -8.93 5.56
C LEU A 32 -8.82 -8.76 4.58
N MET A 33 -9.45 -7.58 4.51
CA MET A 33 -10.52 -7.30 3.56
C MET A 33 -10.04 -7.32 2.12
N LEU A 34 -8.85 -6.78 1.82
CA LEU A 34 -8.26 -6.87 0.48
C LEU A 34 -8.04 -8.33 0.08
N VAL A 35 -7.45 -9.14 0.97
CA VAL A 35 -7.25 -10.58 0.73
C VAL A 35 -8.59 -11.29 0.51
N TYR A 36 -9.61 -10.99 1.30
CA TYR A 36 -10.96 -11.52 1.10
C TYR A 36 -11.51 -11.21 -0.30
N HIS A 37 -11.37 -9.97 -0.78
CA HIS A 37 -11.81 -9.59 -2.13
C HIS A 37 -11.03 -10.33 -3.22
N ALA A 38 -9.72 -10.51 -3.05
CA ALA A 38 -8.89 -11.27 -3.98
C ALA A 38 -9.32 -12.75 -4.05
N ILE A 39 -9.60 -13.39 -2.92
CA ILE A 39 -10.10 -14.78 -2.84
C ILE A 39 -11.48 -14.88 -3.51
N LYS A 40 -12.42 -13.99 -3.16
CA LYS A 40 -13.77 -13.97 -3.71
C LYS A 40 -13.77 -13.81 -5.24
N ALA A 41 -12.85 -13.02 -5.78
CA ALA A 41 -12.67 -12.82 -7.22
C ALA A 41 -11.79 -13.90 -7.88
N LYS A 42 -11.37 -14.95 -7.15
CA LYS A 42 -10.46 -16.02 -7.60
C LYS A 42 -9.09 -15.51 -8.12
N GLN A 43 -8.65 -14.33 -7.64
CA GLN A 43 -7.36 -13.72 -7.98
C GLN A 43 -6.27 -14.18 -7.00
N TYR A 44 -6.07 -15.48 -6.87
CA TYR A 44 -5.18 -16.10 -5.88
C TYR A 44 -3.73 -15.62 -5.96
N LYS A 45 -3.26 -15.26 -7.18
CA LYS A 45 -1.92 -14.68 -7.40
C LYS A 45 -1.68 -13.35 -6.66
N MET A 46 -2.75 -12.67 -6.24
CA MET A 46 -2.69 -11.37 -5.55
C MET A 46 -2.71 -11.49 -4.02
N ILE A 47 -2.99 -12.66 -3.47
CA ILE A 47 -3.16 -12.86 -2.01
C ILE A 47 -1.90 -12.44 -1.25
N THR A 48 -0.72 -12.90 -1.68
CA THR A 48 0.55 -12.56 -1.02
C THR A 48 0.83 -11.06 -1.09
N ALA A 49 0.53 -10.41 -2.22
CA ALA A 49 0.64 -8.96 -2.34
C ALA A 49 -0.35 -8.25 -1.41
N GLY A 50 -1.58 -8.79 -1.28
CA GLY A 50 -2.59 -8.28 -0.35
C GLY A 50 -2.09 -8.25 1.09
N PHE A 51 -1.44 -9.30 1.56
CA PHE A 51 -0.85 -9.33 2.91
C PHE A 51 0.32 -8.36 3.09
N LEU A 52 1.08 -8.09 2.03
CA LEU A 52 2.37 -7.39 2.13
C LEU A 52 2.32 -5.92 1.70
N HIS A 53 1.24 -5.46 1.02
CA HIS A 53 1.23 -4.12 0.41
C HIS A 53 1.39 -2.99 1.43
N ASP A 54 0.83 -3.15 2.60
CA ASP A 54 0.79 -2.16 3.67
C ASP A 54 1.72 -2.46 4.86
N ILE A 55 2.59 -3.46 4.74
CA ILE A 55 3.50 -3.88 5.83
C ILE A 55 4.46 -2.76 6.26
N GLY A 56 4.67 -1.75 5.42
CA GLY A 56 5.45 -0.55 5.73
C GLY A 56 4.72 0.49 6.56
N LYS A 57 3.37 0.49 6.59
CA LYS A 57 2.58 1.51 7.30
C LYS A 57 2.91 1.63 8.77
N PRO A 58 2.99 0.55 9.56
CA PRO A 58 3.31 0.64 10.99
C PRO A 58 4.64 1.31 11.28
N ILE A 59 5.60 1.22 10.36
CA ILE A 59 6.93 1.82 10.52
C ILE A 59 6.91 3.32 10.25
N LEU A 60 6.01 3.76 9.39
CA LEU A 60 5.87 5.13 8.92
C LEU A 60 4.75 5.89 9.62
N ALA A 61 4.02 5.26 10.53
CA ALA A 61 2.93 5.89 11.24
C ALA A 61 3.40 7.22 11.89
N TYR A 62 2.85 8.31 11.40
CA TYR A 62 3.17 9.66 11.85
C TYR A 62 1.88 10.44 12.06
N GLN A 63 1.86 11.23 13.12
CA GLN A 63 0.79 12.18 13.39
C GLN A 63 1.38 13.60 13.41
N GLY A 64 1.04 14.38 12.39
CA GLY A 64 1.20 15.82 12.42
C GLY A 64 0.25 16.45 13.44
N GLU A 65 0.35 17.75 13.66
CA GLU A 65 -0.50 18.48 14.60
C GLU A 65 -2.00 18.28 14.31
N LYS A 66 -2.40 18.41 13.04
CA LYS A 66 -3.77 18.16 12.57
C LYS A 66 -4.21 16.72 12.76
N ASP A 67 -3.33 15.77 12.51
CA ASP A 67 -3.63 14.34 12.66
C ASP A 67 -3.83 13.96 14.13
N ARG A 68 -3.09 14.57 15.06
CA ARG A 68 -3.26 14.37 16.52
C ARG A 68 -4.64 14.84 17.00
N LEU A 69 -5.12 15.96 16.49
CA LEU A 69 -6.45 16.49 16.84
C LEU A 69 -7.59 15.57 16.36
N THR A 70 -7.36 14.81 15.28
CA THR A 70 -8.38 13.94 14.68
C THR A 70 -8.16 12.45 14.95
N GLY A 71 -7.10 12.09 15.69
CA GLY A 71 -6.72 10.70 15.96
C GLY A 71 -6.33 9.91 14.71
N GLN A 72 -5.92 10.60 13.63
CA GLN A 72 -5.57 9.98 12.35
C GLN A 72 -4.06 9.77 12.22
N TYR A 73 -3.65 8.94 11.25
CA TYR A 73 -2.24 8.70 10.91
C TYR A 73 -1.98 8.93 9.43
N SER A 74 -0.81 9.47 9.13
CA SER A 74 -0.26 9.60 7.78
C SER A 74 0.82 8.56 7.54
N PHE A 75 0.88 8.02 6.30
CA PHE A 75 1.78 6.92 5.92
C PHE A 75 2.45 7.20 4.57
N THR A 76 3.11 8.34 4.46
CA THR A 76 3.76 8.77 3.20
C THR A 76 4.84 7.80 2.77
N ASN A 77 4.82 7.36 1.50
CA ASN A 77 5.75 6.40 0.87
C ASN A 77 5.71 4.98 1.49
N HIS A 78 4.58 4.57 2.07
CA HIS A 78 4.46 3.21 2.65
C HIS A 78 4.68 2.12 1.62
N GLU A 79 4.32 2.34 0.36
CA GLU A 79 4.50 1.42 -0.76
C GLU A 79 5.99 1.10 -1.01
N GLU A 80 6.84 2.13 -1.02
CA GLU A 80 8.29 1.92 -1.19
C GLU A 80 8.90 1.25 0.04
N VAL A 81 8.46 1.62 1.26
CA VAL A 81 8.94 0.96 2.48
C VAL A 81 8.50 -0.50 2.53
N SER A 82 7.24 -0.81 2.17
CA SER A 82 6.76 -2.18 2.05
C SER A 82 7.63 -2.98 1.07
N TYR A 83 7.91 -2.42 -0.11
CA TYR A 83 8.80 -3.05 -1.09
C TYR A 83 10.21 -3.27 -0.55
N GLN A 84 10.83 -2.27 0.12
CA GLN A 84 12.18 -2.41 0.69
C GLN A 84 12.28 -3.51 1.74
N LEU A 85 11.19 -3.76 2.48
CA LEU A 85 11.12 -4.86 3.45
C LEU A 85 11.13 -6.23 2.79
N ILE A 86 10.44 -6.37 1.64
CA ILE A 86 10.23 -7.68 1.01
C ILE A 86 11.17 -7.97 -0.16
N LYS A 87 11.85 -6.99 -0.74
CA LYS A 87 12.64 -7.14 -1.99
C LYS A 87 13.71 -8.22 -1.93
N LYS A 88 14.28 -8.47 -0.75
CA LYS A 88 15.34 -9.49 -0.55
C LYS A 88 14.79 -10.84 -0.08
N ILE A 89 13.48 -10.98 0.07
CA ILE A 89 12.88 -12.24 0.52
C ILE A 89 12.74 -13.18 -0.68
N PRO A 90 13.45 -14.32 -0.70
CA PRO A 90 13.56 -15.15 -1.91
C PRO A 90 12.25 -15.85 -2.29
N PHE A 91 11.39 -16.18 -1.31
CA PHE A 91 10.10 -16.84 -1.56
C PHE A 91 8.97 -15.87 -1.92
N VAL A 92 9.20 -14.56 -1.94
CA VAL A 92 8.26 -13.57 -2.46
C VAL A 92 8.55 -13.35 -3.95
N SER A 93 7.58 -13.66 -4.81
CA SER A 93 7.74 -13.55 -6.26
C SER A 93 7.97 -12.10 -6.70
N GLU A 94 8.66 -11.91 -7.84
CA GLU A 94 8.86 -10.57 -8.43
C GLU A 94 7.53 -9.90 -8.81
N TYR A 95 6.54 -10.68 -9.21
CA TYR A 95 5.18 -10.19 -9.45
C TYR A 95 4.58 -9.56 -8.18
N THR A 96 4.65 -10.27 -7.05
CA THR A 96 4.20 -9.77 -5.74
C THR A 96 4.95 -8.49 -5.35
N LYS A 97 6.28 -8.49 -5.48
CA LYS A 97 7.12 -7.32 -5.17
C LYS A 97 6.73 -6.09 -5.99
N LYS A 98 6.46 -6.28 -7.30
CA LYS A 98 5.98 -5.22 -8.19
C LYS A 98 4.60 -4.70 -7.79
N LEU A 99 3.64 -5.58 -7.47
CA LEU A 99 2.31 -5.16 -7.00
C LEU A 99 2.41 -4.32 -5.73
N VAL A 100 3.18 -4.78 -4.73
CA VAL A 100 3.42 -4.04 -3.48
C VAL A 100 4.04 -2.68 -3.75
N ARG A 101 5.03 -2.59 -4.64
CA ARG A 101 5.72 -1.33 -4.94
C ARG A 101 4.83 -0.32 -5.66
N TYR A 102 3.97 -0.79 -6.55
CA TYR A 102 3.23 0.08 -7.47
C TYR A 102 1.74 0.25 -7.13
N HIS A 103 1.23 -0.35 -6.03
CA HIS A 103 -0.20 -0.28 -5.71
C HIS A 103 -0.71 1.16 -5.52
N PHE A 104 0.15 2.11 -5.16
CA PHE A 104 -0.21 3.53 -5.04
C PHE A 104 0.11 4.36 -6.30
N LEU A 105 0.75 3.78 -7.33
CA LEU A 105 1.28 4.52 -8.49
C LEU A 105 0.18 5.29 -9.24
N ILE A 106 -0.91 4.63 -9.63
CA ILE A 106 -2.00 5.23 -10.41
C ILE A 106 -2.67 6.34 -9.60
N ARG A 107 -3.02 6.07 -8.37
CA ARG A 107 -3.62 7.04 -7.45
C ARG A 107 -2.68 8.22 -7.17
N GLY A 108 -1.40 7.95 -7.00
CA GLY A 108 -0.37 8.98 -6.83
C GLY A 108 -0.24 9.91 -8.04
N MET A 109 -0.39 9.37 -9.26
CA MET A 109 -0.44 10.15 -10.50
C MET A 109 -1.66 11.07 -10.54
N GLU A 110 -2.85 10.56 -10.26
CA GLU A 110 -4.10 11.33 -10.23
C GLU A 110 -4.05 12.46 -9.21
N ILE A 111 -3.59 12.16 -8.00
CA ILE A 111 -3.42 13.16 -6.93
C ILE A 111 -2.41 14.23 -7.36
N SER A 112 -1.29 13.82 -7.96
CA SER A 112 -0.23 14.75 -8.38
C SER A 112 -0.73 15.68 -9.49
N LYS A 113 -1.48 15.14 -10.48
CA LYS A 113 -2.10 15.92 -11.55
C LYS A 113 -3.09 16.94 -10.98
N ARG A 114 -4.00 16.50 -10.10
CA ARG A 114 -5.03 17.37 -9.49
C ARG A 114 -4.42 18.49 -8.64
N LYS A 115 -3.28 18.23 -7.98
CA LYS A 115 -2.58 19.22 -7.14
C LYS A 115 -1.55 20.05 -7.87
N GLY A 116 -1.37 19.89 -9.18
CA GLY A 116 -0.37 20.63 -9.97
C GLY A 116 1.08 20.24 -9.67
N TYR A 117 1.33 19.04 -9.12
CA TYR A 117 2.69 18.55 -8.83
C TYR A 117 3.32 17.92 -10.08
N GLU A 118 3.57 18.74 -11.12
CA GLU A 118 4.00 18.32 -12.45
C GLU A 118 5.25 17.43 -12.44
N GLY A 119 6.29 17.74 -11.66
CA GLY A 119 7.51 16.94 -11.57
C GLY A 119 7.25 15.53 -11.03
N LYS A 120 6.38 15.43 -10.00
CA LYS A 120 5.98 14.16 -9.41
C LYS A 120 5.12 13.36 -10.39
N TYR A 121 4.16 14.02 -11.05
CA TYR A 121 3.31 13.39 -12.07
C TYR A 121 4.14 12.81 -13.21
N ARG A 122 5.04 13.59 -13.83
CA ARG A 122 5.90 13.15 -14.94
C ARG A 122 6.78 11.95 -14.55
N ARG A 123 7.34 11.96 -13.34
CA ARG A 123 8.14 10.82 -12.84
C ARG A 123 7.30 9.56 -12.72
N MET A 124 6.11 9.65 -12.10
CA MET A 124 5.21 8.52 -11.92
C MET A 124 4.67 8.02 -13.28
N ARG A 125 4.34 8.93 -14.19
CA ARG A 125 3.88 8.62 -15.54
C ARG A 125 4.93 7.83 -16.34
N ARG A 126 6.20 8.23 -16.26
CA ARG A 126 7.30 7.49 -16.92
C ARG A 126 7.41 6.06 -16.38
N ILE A 127 7.25 5.86 -15.07
CA ILE A 127 7.23 4.52 -14.48
C ILE A 127 6.05 3.72 -15.02
N TYR A 128 4.85 4.31 -15.03
CA TYR A 128 3.64 3.66 -15.52
C TYR A 128 3.74 3.25 -16.98
N ASP A 129 4.25 4.12 -17.86
CA ASP A 129 4.41 3.87 -19.30
C ASP A 129 5.45 2.77 -19.58
N GLY A 130 6.37 2.49 -18.67
CA GLY A 130 7.32 1.39 -18.75
C GLY A 130 6.82 0.05 -18.19
N LEU A 131 5.57 -0.02 -17.69
CA LEU A 131 5.00 -1.27 -17.19
C LEU A 131 4.36 -2.07 -18.32
N ASP A 132 4.47 -3.40 -18.22
CA ASP A 132 3.78 -4.34 -19.11
C ASP A 132 2.26 -4.21 -19.00
N GLU A 133 1.54 -4.27 -20.13
CA GLU A 133 0.08 -4.08 -20.18
C GLU A 133 -0.68 -5.10 -19.31
N LYS A 134 -0.26 -6.35 -19.30
CA LYS A 134 -0.88 -7.39 -18.49
C LYS A 134 -0.71 -7.08 -17.00
N PHE A 135 0.48 -6.61 -16.62
CA PHE A 135 0.74 -6.17 -15.26
C PHE A 135 -0.10 -4.95 -14.89
N VAL A 136 -0.27 -3.98 -15.79
CA VAL A 136 -1.13 -2.79 -15.57
C VAL A 136 -2.60 -3.20 -15.35
N LYS A 137 -3.12 -4.19 -16.09
CA LYS A 137 -4.47 -4.72 -15.86
C LYS A 137 -4.59 -5.33 -14.46
N ASP A 138 -3.64 -6.16 -14.07
CA ASP A 138 -3.58 -6.76 -12.75
C ASP A 138 -3.46 -5.69 -11.64
N LEU A 139 -2.64 -4.68 -11.85
CA LEU A 139 -2.46 -3.57 -10.91
C LEU A 139 -3.77 -2.79 -10.69
N LYS A 140 -4.55 -2.55 -11.73
CA LYS A 140 -5.87 -1.91 -11.65
C LYS A 140 -6.85 -2.75 -10.83
N ILE A 141 -6.89 -4.06 -11.05
CA ILE A 141 -7.71 -5.01 -10.28
C ILE A 141 -7.28 -4.98 -8.80
N PHE A 142 -5.99 -4.99 -8.54
CA PHE A 142 -5.47 -4.94 -7.16
C PHE A 142 -5.86 -3.65 -6.45
N ILE A 143 -5.76 -2.50 -7.13
CA ILE A 143 -6.18 -1.20 -6.61
C ILE A 143 -7.70 -1.17 -6.34
N GLU A 144 -8.51 -1.81 -7.18
CA GLU A 144 -9.95 -1.94 -6.95
C GLU A 144 -10.25 -2.72 -5.66
N PHE A 145 -9.52 -3.81 -5.39
CA PHE A 145 -9.64 -4.54 -4.12
C PHE A 145 -9.19 -3.70 -2.93
N ASP A 146 -8.10 -2.93 -3.07
CA ASP A 146 -7.63 -1.99 -2.06
C ASP A 146 -8.68 -0.91 -1.75
N ASP A 147 -9.38 -0.40 -2.76
CA ASP A 147 -10.44 0.58 -2.57
C ASP A 147 -11.69 -0.02 -1.89
N ARG A 148 -12.10 -1.20 -2.29
CA ARG A 148 -13.21 -1.93 -1.65
C ARG A 148 -12.91 -2.30 -0.19
N ALA A 149 -11.64 -2.52 0.13
CA ALA A 149 -11.21 -2.85 1.49
C ALA A 149 -11.22 -1.65 2.45
N LYS A 150 -11.49 -0.44 2.00
CA LYS A 150 -11.55 0.78 2.83
C LYS A 150 -12.90 0.99 3.51
N VAL A 151 -13.97 0.44 2.97
CA VAL A 151 -15.37 0.68 3.36
C VAL A 151 -16.00 -0.54 4.02
#